data_4bcd289edd39c89e20e6f5ad912b3f8d
#
_entry.id   4bcd289edd39c89e20e6f5ad912b3f8d
#
_cell.length_a   1.000
_cell.length_b   1.000
_cell.length_c   1.000
_cell.angle_alpha   90.00
_cell.angle_beta   90.00
_cell.angle_gamma   90.00
#
_symmetry.space_group_name_H-M   'P 1'
#
loop_
_entity.id
_entity.type
_entity.pdbx_description
1 polymer ?
#
loop_
_entity_poly.entity_id
_entity_poly.type
_entity_poly.pdbx_seq_one_letter_code
_entity_poly.pdbx_strand_id
1 'polypeptide(L)'
;EPIPGFPEFGHIPFEGLHNTRDLGGMPAADGRRIAPAKLIRSGCLHKASEQDLARLVGDYDLAGVIDFRTQLERDKEPDPRELMEGVVFYDFPALSGETIGITHGAGVAQDLKTFASYNASPHELVRGMYPQILLDDAGRVAYTSFLEVLLEGDGGAYLWHCSEGKDRAGLG
;
A
#
# COMPACT_ATOMS: atom_id res chain seq x y z
N GLU A 1 19.12 -10.57 -17.10
CA GLU A 1 19.69 -9.85 -15.95
C GLU A 1 18.60 -9.03 -15.30
N PRO A 2 18.47 -9.06 -13.97
CA PRO A 2 17.58 -8.11 -13.32
C PRO A 2 18.07 -6.71 -13.70
N ILE A 3 17.14 -5.84 -14.06
CA ILE A 3 17.45 -4.41 -14.20
C ILE A 3 18.11 -4.01 -12.87
N PRO A 4 19.31 -3.41 -12.87
CA PRO A 4 20.01 -3.09 -11.64
C PRO A 4 19.09 -2.39 -10.65
N GLY A 5 18.92 -2.99 -9.46
CA GLY A 5 17.96 -2.53 -8.45
C GLY A 5 16.52 -2.95 -8.66
N PHE A 6 16.16 -3.67 -9.71
CA PHE A 6 14.81 -4.19 -9.92
C PHE A 6 14.85 -5.72 -10.01
N PRO A 7 14.05 -6.46 -9.23
CA PRO A 7 12.96 -6.01 -8.33
C PRO A 7 13.42 -5.54 -6.95
N GLU A 8 14.72 -5.54 -6.67
CA GLU A 8 15.32 -5.14 -5.40
C GLU A 8 15.33 -3.60 -5.16
N PHE A 9 14.88 -2.81 -6.16
CA PHE A 9 14.94 -1.35 -6.09
C PHE A 9 14.23 -0.82 -4.84
N GLY A 10 14.97 -0.07 -4.03
CA GLY A 10 14.48 0.57 -2.83
C GLY A 10 14.01 -0.39 -1.73
N HIS A 11 14.25 -1.70 -1.84
CA HIS A 11 13.82 -2.66 -0.84
C HIS A 11 14.40 -2.33 0.54
N ILE A 12 13.53 -2.20 1.53
CA ILE A 12 13.89 -1.97 2.92
C ILE A 12 13.69 -3.30 3.68
N PRO A 13 14.77 -3.90 4.22
CA PRO A 13 14.67 -5.15 4.97
C PRO A 13 14.13 -4.88 6.37
N PHE A 14 12.83 -4.95 6.52
CA PHE A 14 12.12 -5.00 7.79
C PHE A 14 11.88 -6.45 8.22
N GLU A 15 11.68 -6.66 9.52
CA GLU A 15 11.49 -7.99 10.10
C GLU A 15 10.08 -8.54 9.80
N GLY A 16 9.04 -7.78 10.10
CA GLY A 16 7.65 -8.15 9.93
C GLY A 16 6.92 -7.41 8.81
N LEU A 17 7.43 -6.26 8.38
CA LEU A 17 6.80 -5.43 7.39
C LEU A 17 7.24 -5.82 5.97
N HIS A 18 6.39 -6.59 5.30
CA HIS A 18 6.71 -7.18 4.00
C HIS A 18 6.57 -6.19 2.83
N ASN A 19 7.29 -6.48 1.75
CA ASN A 19 7.21 -5.78 0.47
C ASN A 19 7.48 -4.26 0.57
N THR A 20 8.24 -3.84 1.59
CA THR A 20 8.52 -2.43 1.83
C THR A 20 9.60 -1.89 0.92
N ARG A 21 9.35 -0.72 0.33
CA ARG A 21 10.25 -0.06 -0.63
C ARG A 21 10.26 1.44 -0.42
N ASP A 22 11.45 2.02 -0.46
CA ASP A 22 11.66 3.46 -0.65
C ASP A 22 11.68 3.76 -2.15
N LEU A 23 10.90 4.70 -2.61
CA LEU A 23 10.91 5.15 -4.02
C LEU A 23 12.01 6.19 -4.30
N GLY A 24 12.83 6.50 -3.32
CA GLY A 24 13.98 7.39 -3.48
C GLY A 24 14.89 7.00 -4.63
N GLY A 25 15.34 7.97 -5.39
CA GLY A 25 16.19 7.76 -6.57
C GLY A 25 15.43 7.46 -7.87
N MET A 26 14.12 7.18 -7.84
CA MET A 26 13.34 7.05 -9.07
C MET A 26 13.34 8.35 -9.88
N PRO A 27 13.51 8.26 -11.22
CA PRO A 27 13.55 9.45 -12.07
C PRO A 27 12.16 10.09 -12.22
N ALA A 28 12.11 11.41 -12.12
CA ALA A 28 10.96 12.22 -12.50
C ALA A 28 11.06 12.68 -13.95
N ALA A 29 9.93 13.09 -14.54
CA ALA A 29 9.85 13.48 -15.95
C ALA A 29 10.74 14.68 -16.32
N ASP A 30 11.06 15.55 -15.35
CA ASP A 30 11.90 16.75 -15.53
C ASP A 30 13.40 16.50 -15.28
N GLY A 31 13.81 15.23 -15.16
CA GLY A 31 15.19 14.84 -14.91
C GLY A 31 15.60 14.87 -13.44
N ARG A 32 14.77 15.35 -12.53
CA ARG A 32 14.97 15.22 -11.08
C ARG A 32 14.79 13.75 -10.64
N ARG A 33 15.05 13.49 -9.39
CA ARG A 33 14.80 12.21 -8.76
C ARG A 33 14.01 12.39 -7.49
N ILE A 34 13.19 11.39 -7.14
CA ILE A 34 12.50 11.35 -5.85
C ILE A 34 13.58 11.35 -4.74
N ALA A 35 13.39 12.19 -3.74
CA ALA A 35 14.27 12.22 -2.58
C ALA A 35 14.16 10.90 -1.80
N PRO A 36 15.27 10.30 -1.36
CA PRO A 36 15.22 9.10 -0.53
C PRO A 36 14.54 9.38 0.81
N ALA A 37 13.99 8.32 1.41
CA ALA A 37 13.28 8.37 2.70
C ALA A 37 12.12 9.38 2.73
N LYS A 38 11.39 9.53 1.63
CA LYS A 38 10.21 10.41 1.55
C LYS A 38 8.94 9.66 1.14
N LEU A 39 9.04 8.76 0.21
CA LEU A 39 7.91 8.01 -0.33
C LEU A 39 8.16 6.52 -0.14
N ILE A 40 7.42 5.92 0.78
CA ILE A 40 7.59 4.53 1.19
C ILE A 40 6.31 3.76 0.90
N ARG A 41 6.42 2.62 0.26
CA ARG A 41 5.33 1.71 -0.02
C ARG A 41 5.53 0.39 0.72
N SER A 42 4.45 -0.21 1.29
CA SER A 42 4.57 -1.46 2.06
C SER A 42 3.32 -2.35 2.01
N GLY A 43 3.44 -3.54 2.59
CA GLY A 43 2.31 -4.33 3.08
C GLY A 43 1.73 -3.73 4.37
N CYS A 44 0.70 -4.39 4.93
CA CYS A 44 -0.02 -3.89 6.10
C CYS A 44 0.87 -3.80 7.34
N LEU A 45 0.67 -2.74 8.12
CA LEU A 45 1.48 -2.43 9.30
C LEU A 45 1.22 -3.35 10.48
N HIS A 46 0.08 -4.04 10.56
CA HIS A 46 -0.22 -4.95 11.69
C HIS A 46 0.79 -6.10 11.83
N LYS A 47 1.57 -6.39 10.79
CA LYS A 47 2.64 -7.41 10.83
C LYS A 47 4.01 -6.85 11.24
N ALA A 48 4.14 -5.53 11.32
CA ALA A 48 5.39 -4.89 11.69
C ALA A 48 5.78 -5.23 13.14
N SER A 49 7.06 -5.48 13.35
CA SER A 49 7.60 -5.57 14.73
C SER A 49 7.70 -4.17 15.35
N GLU A 50 7.80 -4.11 16.68
CA GLU A 50 8.05 -2.83 17.37
C GLU A 50 9.33 -2.16 16.86
N GLN A 51 10.34 -2.95 16.49
CA GLN A 51 11.58 -2.43 15.92
C GLN A 51 11.36 -1.84 14.52
N ASP A 52 10.53 -2.46 13.70
CA ASP A 52 10.16 -1.94 12.39
C ASP A 52 9.46 -0.59 12.51
N LEU A 53 8.49 -0.49 13.44
CA LEU A 53 7.77 0.76 13.70
C LEU A 53 8.69 1.85 14.24
N ALA A 54 9.57 1.52 15.18
CA ALA A 54 10.56 2.47 15.72
C ALA A 54 11.49 3.00 14.63
N ARG A 55 11.92 2.15 13.68
CA ARG A 55 12.73 2.57 12.53
C ARG A 55 11.94 3.46 11.57
N LEU A 56 10.67 3.16 11.31
CA LEU A 56 9.83 4.02 10.46
C LEU A 56 9.70 5.44 11.06
N VAL A 57 9.43 5.52 12.36
CA VAL A 57 9.26 6.82 13.02
C VAL A 57 10.59 7.54 13.19
N GLY A 58 11.65 6.84 13.62
CA GLY A 58 12.94 7.44 13.97
C GLY A 58 13.87 7.66 12.77
N ASP A 59 14.11 6.62 11.96
CA ASP A 59 15.11 6.68 10.87
C ASP A 59 14.53 7.35 9.61
N TYR A 60 13.22 7.19 9.36
CA TYR A 60 12.55 7.72 8.17
C TYR A 60 11.79 9.02 8.43
N ASP A 61 11.69 9.47 9.70
CA ASP A 61 10.92 10.69 10.05
C ASP A 61 9.48 10.60 9.51
N LEU A 62 8.81 9.47 9.80
CA LEU A 62 7.49 9.19 9.24
C LEU A 62 6.44 10.17 9.76
N ALA A 63 5.89 10.99 8.85
CA ALA A 63 4.85 11.97 9.15
C ALA A 63 3.44 11.42 8.93
N GLY A 64 3.26 10.53 7.95
CA GLY A 64 1.93 10.05 7.61
C GLY A 64 1.90 8.62 7.08
N VAL A 65 0.79 7.94 7.36
CA VAL A 65 0.45 6.61 6.84
C VAL A 65 -0.87 6.70 6.08
N ILE A 66 -0.89 6.21 4.84
CA ILE A 66 -2.08 6.13 4.02
C ILE A 66 -2.48 4.66 3.84
N ASP A 67 -3.67 4.29 4.29
CA ASP A 67 -4.22 2.93 4.22
C ASP A 67 -5.30 2.83 3.14
N PHE A 68 -5.03 2.05 2.08
CA PHE A 68 -5.98 1.79 1.00
C PHE A 68 -6.92 0.61 1.26
N ARG A 69 -6.86 -0.01 2.43
CA ARG A 69 -7.70 -1.15 2.78
C ARG A 69 -9.14 -0.74 3.03
N THR A 70 -10.05 -1.68 2.82
CA THR A 70 -11.46 -1.53 3.19
C THR A 70 -11.62 -1.44 4.72
N GLN A 71 -12.75 -0.90 5.18
CA GLN A 71 -13.07 -0.86 6.62
C GLN A 71 -13.02 -2.25 7.25
N LEU A 72 -13.56 -3.26 6.58
CA LEU A 72 -13.57 -4.63 7.09
C LEU A 72 -12.16 -5.21 7.29
N GLU A 73 -11.22 -4.90 6.40
CA GLU A 73 -9.82 -5.33 6.55
C GLU A 73 -9.15 -4.63 7.74
N ARG A 74 -9.41 -3.33 7.92
CA ARG A 74 -8.88 -2.55 9.05
C ARG A 74 -9.45 -3.02 10.39
N ASP A 75 -10.73 -3.36 10.44
CA ASP A 75 -11.36 -3.87 11.67
C ASP A 75 -10.80 -5.24 12.09
N LYS A 76 -10.43 -6.07 11.12
CA LYS A 76 -9.83 -7.39 11.37
C LYS A 76 -8.37 -7.31 11.78
N GLU A 77 -7.61 -6.46 11.13
CA GLU A 77 -6.16 -6.33 11.25
C GLU A 77 -5.79 -4.84 11.36
N PRO A 78 -6.09 -4.19 12.50
CA PRO A 78 -5.84 -2.76 12.68
C PRO A 78 -4.34 -2.44 12.66
N ASP A 79 -3.98 -1.29 12.11
CA ASP A 79 -2.64 -0.78 12.22
C ASP A 79 -2.33 -0.37 13.67
N PRO A 80 -1.10 -0.55 14.14
CA PRO A 80 -0.67 -0.28 15.51
C PRO A 80 -0.46 1.23 15.76
N ARG A 81 -1.50 2.03 15.58
CA ARG A 81 -1.48 3.51 15.63
C ARG A 81 -0.97 4.04 16.95
N GLU A 82 -1.26 3.34 18.05
CA GLU A 82 -0.85 3.70 19.40
C GLU A 82 0.67 3.60 19.63
N LEU A 83 1.38 2.86 18.77
CA LEU A 83 2.84 2.71 18.82
C LEU A 83 3.58 3.72 17.93
N MET A 84 2.85 4.59 17.23
CA MET A 84 3.39 5.53 16.23
C MET A 84 3.00 6.97 16.58
N GLU A 85 3.45 7.43 17.74
CA GLU A 85 3.14 8.78 18.24
C GLU A 85 3.62 9.86 17.25
N GLY A 86 2.76 10.83 16.98
CA GLY A 86 3.04 11.94 16.05
C GLY A 86 2.79 11.63 14.57
N VAL A 87 2.52 10.36 14.22
CA VAL A 87 2.20 9.98 12.83
C VAL A 87 0.71 10.16 12.55
N VAL A 88 0.37 10.81 11.45
CA VAL A 88 -1.02 11.00 11.01
C VAL A 88 -1.46 9.82 10.14
N PHE A 89 -2.64 9.25 10.44
CA PHE A 89 -3.20 8.14 9.67
C PHE A 89 -4.38 8.59 8.82
N TYR A 90 -4.32 8.26 7.54
CA TYR A 90 -5.32 8.55 6.51
C TYR A 90 -5.94 7.26 6.00
N ASP A 91 -7.24 7.09 6.20
CA ASP A 91 -8.00 5.93 5.77
C ASP A 91 -8.67 6.23 4.41
N PHE A 92 -8.06 5.82 3.32
CA PHE A 92 -8.54 6.05 1.95
C PHE A 92 -8.84 4.72 1.24
N PRO A 93 -9.98 4.07 1.53
CA PRO A 93 -10.30 2.78 0.93
C PRO A 93 -10.41 2.89 -0.60
N ALA A 94 -9.51 2.22 -1.30
CA ALA A 94 -9.49 2.21 -2.77
C ALA A 94 -10.54 1.27 -3.39
N LEU A 95 -11.29 0.54 -2.55
CA LEU A 95 -12.39 -0.34 -2.94
C LEU A 95 -13.57 -0.12 -2.00
N SER A 96 -14.79 -0.12 -2.54
CA SER A 96 -16.02 0.04 -1.76
C SER A 96 -16.49 -1.25 -1.07
N GLY A 97 -15.92 -2.40 -1.40
CA GLY A 97 -16.29 -3.72 -0.88
C GLY A 97 -15.19 -4.75 -1.03
N GLU A 98 -15.53 -6.00 -0.69
CA GLU A 98 -14.61 -7.12 -0.85
C GLU A 98 -14.41 -7.44 -2.33
N THR A 99 -13.16 -7.52 -2.75
CA THR A 99 -12.76 -7.92 -4.10
C THR A 99 -11.86 -9.16 -4.01
N ILE A 100 -12.28 -10.22 -4.70
CA ILE A 100 -11.59 -11.52 -4.69
C ILE A 100 -10.13 -11.36 -5.11
N GLY A 101 -9.24 -11.93 -4.32
CA GLY A 101 -7.78 -11.93 -4.59
C GLY A 101 -7.07 -10.60 -4.27
N ILE A 102 -7.80 -9.56 -3.84
CA ILE A 102 -7.22 -8.27 -3.43
C ILE A 102 -7.52 -7.96 -1.97
N THR A 103 -8.75 -8.20 -1.50
CA THR A 103 -9.13 -7.99 -0.11
C THR A 103 -9.04 -9.29 0.68
N HIS A 104 -8.57 -9.22 1.92
CA HIS A 104 -8.41 -10.39 2.81
C HIS A 104 -9.65 -10.64 3.68
N GLY A 105 -10.86 -10.33 3.17
CA GLY A 105 -12.12 -10.45 3.89
C GLY A 105 -12.70 -11.86 3.95
N ALA A 106 -12.72 -12.56 2.82
CA ALA A 106 -13.23 -13.92 2.69
C ALA A 106 -12.05 -14.92 2.76
N GLY A 107 -12.16 -15.98 3.54
CA GLY A 107 -11.09 -16.99 3.62
C GLY A 107 -10.83 -17.68 2.27
N VAL A 108 -9.61 -18.19 2.08
CA VAL A 108 -9.12 -18.86 0.85
C VAL A 108 -10.12 -19.88 0.24
N ALA A 109 -10.92 -20.55 1.07
CA ALA A 109 -11.94 -21.50 0.62
C ALA A 109 -13.13 -20.81 -0.08
N GLN A 110 -13.49 -19.59 0.33
CA GLN A 110 -14.54 -18.80 -0.31
C GLN A 110 -14.02 -18.20 -1.61
N ASP A 111 -12.78 -17.72 -1.64
CA ASP A 111 -12.12 -17.21 -2.84
C ASP A 111 -12.06 -18.30 -3.91
N LEU A 112 -11.65 -19.53 -3.56
CA LEU A 112 -11.62 -20.68 -4.48
C LEU A 112 -13.00 -21.05 -5.03
N LYS A 113 -14.06 -21.03 -4.20
CA LYS A 113 -15.44 -21.28 -4.67
C LYS A 113 -15.92 -20.22 -5.62
N THR A 114 -15.57 -18.98 -5.35
CA THR A 114 -15.95 -17.86 -6.20
C THR A 114 -15.15 -17.86 -7.51
N PHE A 115 -13.84 -18.17 -7.47
CA PHE A 115 -13.04 -18.42 -8.69
C PHE A 115 -13.64 -19.52 -9.56
N ALA A 116 -14.09 -20.61 -8.96
CA ALA A 116 -14.72 -21.72 -9.69
C ALA A 116 -16.08 -21.35 -10.32
N SER A 117 -16.77 -20.34 -9.79
CA SER A 117 -18.04 -19.85 -10.32
C SER A 117 -17.90 -18.89 -11.51
N TYR A 118 -16.74 -18.25 -11.67
CA TYR A 118 -16.41 -17.44 -12.83
C TYR A 118 -15.82 -18.34 -13.92
N ASN A 119 -16.48 -18.42 -15.08
CA ASN A 119 -15.93 -19.08 -16.28
C ASN A 119 -14.75 -18.29 -16.92
N ALA A 120 -14.12 -17.39 -16.16
CA ALA A 120 -13.00 -16.57 -16.60
C ALA A 120 -11.69 -17.15 -16.08
N SER A 121 -10.63 -17.04 -16.88
CA SER A 121 -9.29 -17.41 -16.41
C SER A 121 -8.82 -16.47 -15.29
N PRO A 122 -7.95 -16.93 -14.36
CA PRO A 122 -7.38 -16.06 -13.32
C PRO A 122 -6.74 -14.78 -13.89
N HIS A 123 -6.18 -14.85 -15.09
CA HIS A 123 -5.56 -13.73 -15.77
C HIS A 123 -6.60 -12.68 -16.24
N GLU A 124 -7.77 -13.10 -16.71
CA GLU A 124 -8.85 -12.20 -17.10
C GLU A 124 -9.49 -11.51 -15.91
N LEU A 125 -9.65 -12.23 -14.79
CA LEU A 125 -10.13 -11.64 -13.53
C LEU A 125 -9.19 -10.54 -13.03
N VAL A 126 -7.89 -10.83 -12.96
CA VAL A 126 -6.89 -9.84 -12.56
C VAL A 126 -6.89 -8.64 -13.50
N ARG A 127 -6.97 -8.87 -14.82
CA ARG A 127 -6.99 -7.80 -15.82
C ARG A 127 -8.20 -6.87 -15.68
N GLY A 128 -9.35 -7.41 -15.26
CA GLY A 128 -10.57 -6.62 -15.02
C GLY A 128 -10.55 -5.84 -13.71
N MET A 129 -9.79 -6.29 -12.72
CA MET A 129 -9.77 -5.69 -11.39
C MET A 129 -9.00 -4.36 -11.32
N TYR A 130 -7.84 -4.26 -11.98
CA TYR A 130 -7.02 -3.04 -11.90
C TYR A 130 -7.72 -1.77 -12.39
N PRO A 131 -8.47 -1.79 -13.52
CA PRO A 131 -9.28 -0.64 -13.89
C PRO A 131 -10.31 -0.24 -12.82
N GLN A 132 -10.94 -1.22 -12.13
CA GLN A 132 -11.90 -0.93 -11.06
C GLN A 132 -11.23 -0.21 -9.88
N ILE A 133 -10.06 -0.68 -9.43
CA ILE A 133 -9.32 -0.04 -8.32
C ILE A 133 -9.05 1.44 -8.62
N LEU A 134 -8.77 1.80 -9.88
CA LEU A 134 -8.43 3.18 -10.24
C LEU A 134 -9.63 4.02 -10.67
N LEU A 135 -10.61 3.42 -11.37
CA LEU A 135 -11.62 4.15 -12.11
C LEU A 135 -12.98 4.18 -11.42
N ASP A 136 -13.25 3.27 -10.49
CA ASP A 136 -14.44 3.32 -9.66
C ASP A 136 -14.39 4.53 -8.72
N ASP A 137 -15.53 5.00 -8.27
CA ASP A 137 -15.63 6.20 -7.44
C ASP A 137 -14.77 6.13 -6.17
N ALA A 138 -14.74 4.96 -5.51
CA ALA A 138 -13.90 4.76 -4.33
C ALA A 138 -12.41 4.92 -4.65
N GLY A 139 -11.94 4.28 -5.73
CA GLY A 139 -10.55 4.38 -6.17
C GLY A 139 -10.16 5.81 -6.55
N ARG A 140 -11.00 6.48 -7.35
CA ARG A 140 -10.74 7.88 -7.73
C ARG A 140 -10.62 8.80 -6.53
N VAL A 141 -11.52 8.68 -5.56
CA VAL A 141 -11.47 9.47 -4.32
C VAL A 141 -10.20 9.13 -3.54
N ALA A 142 -9.91 7.85 -3.33
CA ALA A 142 -8.77 7.40 -2.56
C ALA A 142 -7.43 7.91 -3.14
N TYR A 143 -7.21 7.74 -4.45
CA TYR A 143 -5.94 8.17 -5.06
C TYR A 143 -5.84 9.68 -5.25
N THR A 144 -6.96 10.40 -5.42
CA THR A 144 -6.95 11.86 -5.40
C THR A 144 -6.53 12.38 -4.03
N SER A 145 -7.19 11.91 -2.96
CA SER A 145 -6.86 12.30 -1.59
C SER A 145 -5.42 11.90 -1.20
N PHE A 146 -4.95 10.73 -1.64
CA PHE A 146 -3.56 10.32 -1.48
C PHE A 146 -2.58 11.33 -2.09
N LEU A 147 -2.81 11.74 -3.33
CA LEU A 147 -1.94 12.73 -4.00
C LEU A 147 -2.03 14.10 -3.32
N GLU A 148 -3.21 14.52 -2.87
CA GLU A 148 -3.39 15.77 -2.12
C GLU A 148 -2.56 15.77 -0.83
N VAL A 149 -2.63 14.67 -0.04
CA VAL A 149 -1.82 14.53 1.19
C VAL A 149 -0.32 14.61 0.87
N LEU A 150 0.16 13.97 -0.20
CA LEU A 150 1.57 14.05 -0.58
C LEU A 150 2.00 15.44 -1.04
N LEU A 151 1.12 16.18 -1.71
CA LEU A 151 1.39 17.54 -2.19
C LEU A 151 1.38 18.58 -1.05
N GLU A 152 0.55 18.36 -0.03
CA GLU A 152 0.42 19.25 1.13
C GLU A 152 1.41 18.92 2.26
N GLY A 153 2.13 17.82 2.12
CA GLY A 153 3.04 17.30 3.13
C GLY A 153 4.18 18.25 3.51
N ASP A 154 4.48 18.32 4.79
CA ASP A 154 5.39 19.28 5.42
C ASP A 154 6.86 18.82 5.53
N GLY A 155 7.23 17.76 4.80
CA GLY A 155 8.62 17.36 4.65
C GLY A 155 9.04 16.05 5.32
N GLY A 156 8.23 15.42 6.17
CA GLY A 156 8.44 14.06 6.68
C GLY A 156 8.27 12.98 5.60
N ALA A 157 8.46 11.73 5.95
CA ALA A 157 8.17 10.60 5.07
C ALA A 157 6.67 10.27 5.09
N TYR A 158 6.16 9.80 3.96
CA TYR A 158 4.83 9.23 3.85
C TYR A 158 4.93 7.76 3.43
N LEU A 159 4.22 6.90 4.16
CA LEU A 159 4.10 5.49 3.84
C LEU A 159 2.67 5.21 3.37
N TRP A 160 2.51 4.50 2.26
CA TRP A 160 1.20 3.97 1.90
C TRP A 160 1.21 2.47 1.76
N HIS A 161 0.10 1.87 2.11
CA HIS A 161 -0.03 0.42 2.08
C HIS A 161 -1.44 -0.07 1.72
N CYS A 162 -1.52 -1.35 1.50
CA CYS A 162 -2.75 -2.13 1.52
C CYS A 162 -2.48 -3.43 2.31
N SER A 163 -3.13 -4.53 2.01
CA SER A 163 -2.88 -5.80 2.72
C SER A 163 -1.50 -6.38 2.39
N GLU A 164 -1.16 -6.53 1.08
CA GLU A 164 0.11 -7.12 0.63
C GLU A 164 1.11 -6.11 0.05
N GLY A 165 0.73 -4.83 -0.05
CA GLY A 165 1.59 -3.81 -0.66
C GLY A 165 1.82 -3.98 -2.16
N LYS A 166 1.02 -4.81 -2.82
CA LYS A 166 1.23 -5.21 -4.21
C LYS A 166 0.27 -4.51 -5.17
N ASP A 167 -1.03 -4.64 -4.97
CA ASP A 167 -2.05 -4.19 -5.92
C ASP A 167 -2.44 -2.73 -5.68
N ARG A 168 -3.27 -2.44 -4.68
CA ARG A 168 -3.71 -1.08 -4.36
C ARG A 168 -2.55 -0.13 -4.05
N ALA A 169 -1.62 -0.55 -3.21
CA ALA A 169 -0.41 0.22 -2.94
C ALA A 169 0.56 0.27 -4.14
N GLY A 170 0.45 -0.67 -5.07
CA GLY A 170 1.25 -0.72 -6.28
C GLY A 170 0.84 0.27 -7.36
N LEU A 171 -0.38 0.78 -7.27
CA LEU A 171 -0.95 1.78 -8.18
C LEU A 171 -0.75 3.22 -7.67
N GLY A 172 -0.43 3.38 -6.38
CA GLY A 172 -0.14 4.65 -5.70
C GLY A 172 1.31 5.15 -5.92
#